data_e9588149fc778e0cc715b2111c901ba5
#
_entry.id   e9588149fc778e0cc715b2111c901ba5
#
_cell.length_a   1.000
_cell.length_b   1.000
_cell.length_c   1.000
_cell.angle_alpha   90.00
_cell.angle_beta   90.00
_cell.angle_gamma   90.00
#
_symmetry.space_group_name_H-M   'P 1'
#
loop_
_entity.id
_entity.type
_entity.pdbx_description
1 polymer ?
#
loop_
_entity_poly.entity_id
_entity_poly.type
_entity_poly.pdbx_seq_one_letter_code
_entity_poly.pdbx_strand_id
1 'polypeptide(L)'
;MSDVGASVLARAACAQAWTLAPTLNLATLLVATLLLSGCRQDMQDQPRFKPLAESDFYADLRSARPPVEGTMARGQLHEDTYFYTGKIGNNPGDYMPFPVSDDILARGRERFDIYCAPCHSRLGDGNGVVPSRGFPRKPPSFHAERLRKAPLGYFFDVMTNGFGAMPDYTSQVAPRDRWCIVAYIRALQLSQGATANDVPAGQKVPSEPPTFEEPGSGATLPVIAPKIESNEEGPK
;
A
#
# COMPACT_ATOMS: atom_id res chain seq x y z
N MET A 1 -32.40 10.34 -80.68
CA MET A 1 -31.02 10.66 -80.33
C MET A 1 -30.92 10.84 -78.81
N SER A 2 -30.99 9.79 -77.98
CA SER A 2 -30.94 9.93 -76.51
C SER A 2 -30.52 8.66 -75.75
N ASP A 3 -29.86 7.69 -76.35
CA ASP A 3 -29.49 6.46 -75.63
C ASP A 3 -27.96 6.20 -75.47
N VAL A 4 -27.09 7.13 -75.91
CA VAL A 4 -25.64 6.91 -75.86
C VAL A 4 -25.02 7.44 -74.58
N GLY A 5 -25.67 8.38 -73.83
CA GLY A 5 -25.14 8.99 -72.65
C GLY A 5 -25.19 8.11 -71.36
N ALA A 6 -26.25 7.30 -71.25
CA ALA A 6 -26.44 6.49 -70.01
C ALA A 6 -25.49 5.29 -69.89
N SER A 7 -25.06 4.74 -71.02
CA SER A 7 -24.16 3.58 -71.03
C SER A 7 -22.69 3.92 -70.66
N VAL A 8 -22.27 5.14 -70.90
CA VAL A 8 -20.90 5.60 -70.62
C VAL A 8 -20.72 5.88 -69.08
N LEU A 9 -21.72 6.51 -68.45
CA LEU A 9 -21.71 6.79 -67.02
C LEU A 9 -21.81 5.51 -66.17
N ALA A 10 -22.64 4.52 -66.66
CA ALA A 10 -22.69 3.23 -65.91
C ALA A 10 -21.39 2.44 -65.99
N ARG A 11 -20.67 2.51 -67.11
CA ARG A 11 -19.37 1.84 -67.25
C ARG A 11 -18.28 2.52 -66.44
N ALA A 12 -18.29 3.84 -66.26
CA ALA A 12 -17.35 4.58 -65.44
C ALA A 12 -17.55 4.28 -63.92
N ALA A 13 -18.81 4.20 -63.46
CA ALA A 13 -19.14 3.86 -62.09
C ALA A 13 -18.73 2.42 -61.72
N CYS A 14 -18.90 1.47 -62.64
CA CYS A 14 -18.49 0.08 -62.42
C CYS A 14 -16.97 -0.10 -62.42
N ALA A 15 -16.22 0.66 -63.20
CA ALA A 15 -14.77 0.62 -63.21
C ALA A 15 -14.14 1.19 -61.92
N GLN A 16 -14.77 2.23 -61.32
CA GLN A 16 -14.33 2.80 -60.04
C GLN A 16 -14.61 1.86 -58.84
N ALA A 17 -15.70 1.09 -58.87
CA ALA A 17 -16.01 0.13 -57.85
C ALA A 17 -14.99 -1.04 -57.78
N TRP A 18 -14.44 -1.42 -58.91
CA TRP A 18 -13.44 -2.51 -58.98
C TRP A 18 -12.04 -2.11 -58.48
N THR A 19 -11.68 -0.84 -58.55
CA THR A 19 -10.39 -0.34 -58.05
C THR A 19 -10.39 -0.08 -56.53
N LEU A 20 -11.55 0.21 -55.94
CA LEU A 20 -11.67 0.48 -54.50
C LEU A 20 -11.76 -0.82 -53.66
N ALA A 21 -12.26 -1.90 -54.22
CA ALA A 21 -12.43 -3.17 -53.52
C ALA A 21 -11.09 -3.80 -53.06
N PRO A 22 -10.03 -3.87 -53.86
CA PRO A 22 -8.73 -4.42 -53.40
C PRO A 22 -8.04 -3.54 -52.39
N THR A 23 -8.16 -2.21 -52.44
CA THR A 23 -7.54 -1.29 -51.48
C THR A 23 -8.26 -1.35 -50.13
N LEU A 24 -9.58 -1.49 -50.13
CA LEU A 24 -10.35 -1.67 -48.89
C LEU A 24 -10.00 -3.00 -48.20
N ASN A 25 -9.84 -4.08 -48.97
CA ASN A 25 -9.41 -5.38 -48.45
C ASN A 25 -7.97 -5.34 -47.91
N LEU A 26 -7.07 -4.61 -48.56
CA LEU A 26 -5.70 -4.45 -48.08
C LEU A 26 -5.63 -3.64 -46.78
N ALA A 27 -6.40 -2.57 -46.67
CA ALA A 27 -6.48 -1.75 -45.46
C ALA A 27 -7.08 -2.53 -44.28
N THR A 28 -8.15 -3.30 -44.49
CA THR A 28 -8.75 -4.16 -43.47
C THR A 28 -7.80 -5.28 -43.04
N LEU A 29 -7.04 -5.88 -43.96
CA LEU A 29 -6.04 -6.88 -43.65
C LEU A 29 -4.91 -6.28 -42.81
N LEU A 30 -4.48 -5.07 -43.13
CA LEU A 30 -3.40 -4.36 -42.42
C LEU A 30 -3.82 -3.95 -41.01
N VAL A 31 -5.06 -3.49 -40.83
CA VAL A 31 -5.65 -3.21 -39.54
C VAL A 31 -5.83 -4.48 -38.71
N ALA A 32 -6.29 -5.58 -39.32
CA ALA A 32 -6.41 -6.86 -38.64
C ALA A 32 -5.05 -7.42 -38.16
N THR A 33 -4.00 -7.30 -38.98
CA THR A 33 -2.63 -7.73 -38.58
C THR A 33 -2.05 -6.86 -37.48
N LEU A 34 -2.31 -5.55 -37.49
CA LEU A 34 -1.91 -4.63 -36.41
C LEU A 34 -2.63 -4.94 -35.09
N LEU A 35 -3.90 -5.27 -35.14
CA LEU A 35 -4.67 -5.65 -33.95
C LEU A 35 -4.24 -7.01 -33.37
N LEU A 36 -3.86 -7.96 -34.21
CA LEU A 36 -3.36 -9.28 -33.81
C LEU A 36 -1.95 -9.21 -33.21
N SER A 37 -1.12 -8.25 -33.60
CA SER A 37 0.24 -8.09 -33.06
C SER A 37 0.28 -7.46 -31.65
N GLY A 38 -0.84 -6.91 -31.15
CA GLY A 38 -0.92 -6.28 -29.85
C GLY A 38 -0.92 -7.24 -28.65
N CYS A 39 -1.23 -8.53 -28.86
CA CYS A 39 -1.26 -9.53 -27.79
C CYS A 39 0.14 -10.15 -27.58
N ARG A 40 1.04 -9.35 -27.01
CA ARG A 40 2.37 -9.85 -26.62
C ARG A 40 2.26 -10.50 -25.24
N GLN A 41 2.38 -11.83 -25.17
CA GLN A 41 2.38 -12.60 -23.92
C GLN A 41 3.78 -13.06 -23.50
N ASP A 42 4.81 -12.54 -24.14
CA ASP A 42 6.20 -12.89 -23.82
C ASP A 42 6.49 -12.55 -22.35
N MET A 43 7.04 -13.50 -21.62
CA MET A 43 7.46 -13.36 -20.23
C MET A 43 6.34 -13.13 -19.19
N GLN A 44 5.07 -13.15 -19.55
CA GLN A 44 3.98 -13.04 -18.59
C GLN A 44 3.83 -14.30 -17.74
N ASP A 45 3.91 -15.46 -18.35
CA ASP A 45 4.00 -16.76 -17.68
C ASP A 45 5.34 -17.41 -17.97
N GLN A 46 6.25 -17.25 -17.05
CA GLN A 46 7.56 -17.90 -17.08
C GLN A 46 7.45 -19.34 -16.56
N PRO A 47 8.33 -20.27 -17.01
CA PRO A 47 8.36 -21.64 -16.53
C PRO A 47 8.93 -21.72 -15.10
N ARG A 48 8.22 -21.10 -14.15
CA ARG A 48 8.53 -21.12 -12.72
C ARG A 48 7.24 -21.24 -11.92
N PHE A 49 7.28 -21.96 -10.82
CA PHE A 49 6.16 -22.00 -9.90
C PHE A 49 6.02 -20.68 -9.15
N LYS A 50 4.80 -20.15 -9.14
CA LYS A 50 4.40 -19.02 -8.29
C LYS A 50 3.83 -19.58 -6.97
N PRO A 51 3.83 -18.84 -5.85
CA PRO A 51 3.38 -19.36 -4.55
C PRO A 51 1.96 -19.97 -4.54
N LEU A 52 1.06 -19.47 -5.37
CA LEU A 52 -0.33 -19.95 -5.48
C LEU A 52 -0.58 -20.77 -6.77
N ALA A 53 0.47 -21.11 -7.51
CA ALA A 53 0.33 -21.97 -8.70
C ALA A 53 0.20 -23.44 -8.29
N GLU A 54 -0.49 -24.19 -9.11
CA GLU A 54 -0.54 -25.65 -9.00
C GLU A 54 0.82 -26.27 -9.37
N SER A 55 1.19 -27.37 -8.71
CA SER A 55 2.42 -28.12 -9.00
C SER A 55 2.12 -29.61 -9.01
N ASP A 56 2.25 -30.22 -10.17
CA ASP A 56 2.08 -31.68 -10.36
C ASP A 56 3.17 -32.51 -9.67
N PHE A 57 4.26 -31.87 -9.25
CA PHE A 57 5.37 -32.53 -8.57
C PHE A 57 5.00 -33.02 -7.16
N TYR A 58 4.08 -32.33 -6.48
CA TYR A 58 3.69 -32.66 -5.11
C TYR A 58 2.27 -33.26 -5.08
N ALA A 59 2.08 -34.28 -4.26
CA ALA A 59 0.80 -34.97 -4.13
C ALA A 59 -0.35 -34.04 -3.62
N ASP A 60 -0.03 -32.95 -2.92
CA ASP A 60 -0.97 -31.94 -2.46
C ASP A 60 -1.21 -30.83 -3.49
N LEU A 61 -0.63 -30.93 -4.69
CA LEU A 61 -0.72 -29.98 -5.79
C LEU A 61 -0.31 -28.53 -5.45
N ARG A 62 0.38 -28.31 -4.35
CA ARG A 62 0.77 -26.95 -3.88
C ARG A 62 2.21 -26.66 -4.23
N SER A 63 2.45 -25.57 -4.96
CA SER A 63 3.82 -25.09 -5.24
C SER A 63 4.48 -24.44 -4.01
N ALA A 64 3.69 -23.77 -3.15
CA ALA A 64 4.18 -23.23 -1.89
C ALA A 64 4.24 -24.33 -0.83
N ARG A 65 5.43 -24.61 -0.32
CA ARG A 65 5.65 -25.64 0.70
C ARG A 65 5.55 -25.04 2.10
N PRO A 66 4.92 -25.75 3.06
CA PRO A 66 5.01 -25.38 4.46
C PRO A 66 6.47 -25.44 4.92
N PRO A 67 6.91 -24.58 5.82
CA PRO A 67 8.23 -24.68 6.44
C PRO A 67 8.43 -26.07 7.07
N VAL A 68 9.65 -26.61 6.99
CA VAL A 68 9.98 -27.86 7.68
C VAL A 68 9.89 -27.60 9.19
N GLU A 69 9.26 -28.52 9.91
CA GLU A 69 9.09 -28.39 11.36
C GLU A 69 10.46 -28.24 12.06
N GLY A 70 10.53 -27.36 13.04
CA GLY A 70 11.79 -27.06 13.77
C GLY A 70 12.77 -26.19 12.98
N THR A 71 12.42 -25.71 11.78
CA THR A 71 13.26 -24.76 11.03
C THR A 71 12.71 -23.33 11.10
N MET A 72 13.63 -22.37 11.03
CA MET A 72 13.31 -20.96 11.02
C MET A 72 13.90 -20.32 9.76
N ALA A 73 13.10 -19.55 9.05
CA ALA A 73 13.58 -18.86 7.86
C ALA A 73 14.63 -17.81 8.23
N ARG A 74 15.60 -17.58 7.35
CA ARG A 74 16.64 -16.57 7.55
C ARG A 74 16.00 -15.20 7.78
N GLY A 75 16.40 -14.49 8.83
CA GLY A 75 15.87 -13.19 9.23
C GLY A 75 14.53 -13.24 9.98
N GLN A 76 13.99 -14.41 10.30
CA GLN A 76 12.73 -14.56 11.04
C GLN A 76 12.93 -15.07 12.48
N LEU A 77 14.13 -14.99 13.00
CA LEU A 77 14.43 -15.42 14.37
C LEU A 77 13.88 -14.45 15.41
N HIS A 78 12.92 -13.84 15.44
CA HIS A 78 12.24 -12.88 16.32
C HIS A 78 12.67 -12.94 17.80
N GLU A 79 13.97 -12.75 18.08
CA GLU A 79 14.56 -12.87 19.43
C GLU A 79 13.97 -11.85 20.42
N ASP A 80 13.73 -10.62 19.96
CA ASP A 80 13.08 -9.60 20.79
C ASP A 80 11.55 -9.80 20.76
N THR A 81 11.07 -10.62 21.69
CA THR A 81 9.65 -10.92 21.80
C THR A 81 8.80 -9.65 21.95
N TYR A 82 9.27 -8.66 22.70
CA TYR A 82 8.51 -7.43 22.88
C TYR A 82 8.40 -6.62 21.59
N PHE A 83 9.48 -6.50 20.87
CA PHE A 83 9.48 -5.79 19.57
C PHE A 83 8.50 -6.39 18.56
N TYR A 84 8.37 -7.71 18.55
CA TYR A 84 7.51 -8.41 17.58
C TYR A 84 6.07 -8.63 18.05
N THR A 85 5.80 -8.61 19.35
CA THR A 85 4.47 -8.89 19.92
C THR A 85 3.81 -7.71 20.63
N GLY A 86 4.57 -6.73 21.08
CA GLY A 86 4.10 -5.64 21.95
C GLY A 86 3.76 -6.08 23.36
N LYS A 87 4.14 -7.33 23.76
CA LYS A 87 3.75 -7.93 25.02
C LYS A 87 4.95 -8.30 25.89
N ILE A 88 4.75 -8.16 27.19
CA ILE A 88 5.64 -8.69 28.24
C ILE A 88 4.86 -9.83 28.91
N GLY A 89 5.25 -11.06 28.62
CA GLY A 89 4.40 -12.21 28.93
C GLY A 89 3.07 -12.11 28.17
N ASN A 90 1.95 -12.10 28.90
CA ASN A 90 0.60 -12.00 28.30
C ASN A 90 0.04 -10.57 28.29
N ASN A 91 0.74 -9.61 28.89
CA ASN A 91 0.22 -8.25 29.04
C ASN A 91 0.86 -7.31 28.01
N PRO A 92 0.08 -6.36 27.44
CA PRO A 92 0.65 -5.33 26.59
C PRO A 92 1.66 -4.46 27.39
N GLY A 93 2.84 -4.25 26.82
CA GLY A 93 3.83 -3.37 27.42
C GLY A 93 3.54 -1.90 27.13
N ASP A 94 4.09 -1.00 27.95
CA ASP A 94 3.85 0.45 27.84
C ASP A 94 5.14 1.26 27.68
N TYR A 95 6.01 0.81 26.79
CA TYR A 95 7.21 1.56 26.38
C TYR A 95 7.50 1.37 24.89
N MET A 96 8.27 2.31 24.34
CA MET A 96 8.76 2.18 22.96
C MET A 96 10.01 1.32 22.93
N PRO A 97 10.15 0.35 21.99
CA PRO A 97 11.33 -0.50 21.90
C PRO A 97 12.58 0.22 21.37
N PHE A 98 12.44 1.47 20.95
CA PHE A 98 13.54 2.33 20.47
C PHE A 98 13.22 3.80 20.76
N PRO A 99 14.23 4.70 20.79
CA PRO A 99 14.03 6.13 20.98
C PRO A 99 13.12 6.72 19.90
N VAL A 100 12.21 7.59 20.31
CA VAL A 100 11.34 8.32 19.40
C VAL A 100 12.04 9.58 18.92
N SER A 101 12.18 9.74 17.61
CA SER A 101 12.73 10.92 16.94
C SER A 101 11.70 11.48 15.96
N ASP A 102 11.98 12.66 15.41
CA ASP A 102 11.14 13.28 14.38
C ASP A 102 11.00 12.38 13.15
N ASP A 103 12.05 11.66 12.75
CA ASP A 103 12.00 10.70 11.64
C ASP A 103 11.05 9.54 11.94
N ILE A 104 11.03 9.03 13.18
CA ILE A 104 10.10 7.99 13.61
C ILE A 104 8.67 8.48 13.56
N LEU A 105 8.42 9.70 14.00
CA LEU A 105 7.08 10.31 13.93
C LEU A 105 6.65 10.60 12.50
N ALA A 106 7.55 11.11 11.65
CA ALA A 106 7.28 11.34 10.24
C ALA A 106 6.96 10.01 9.52
N ARG A 107 7.75 8.96 9.78
CA ARG A 107 7.49 7.61 9.26
C ARG A 107 6.16 7.05 9.77
N GLY A 108 5.87 7.23 11.05
CA GLY A 108 4.61 6.81 11.66
C GLY A 108 3.41 7.50 11.00
N ARG A 109 3.50 8.81 10.76
CA ARG A 109 2.47 9.58 10.05
C ARG A 109 2.26 9.05 8.62
N GLU A 110 3.34 8.90 7.86
CA GLU A 110 3.27 8.38 6.49
C GLU A 110 2.53 7.03 6.44
N ARG A 111 2.92 6.08 7.29
CA ARG A 111 2.30 4.76 7.34
C ARG A 111 0.87 4.79 7.87
N PHE A 112 0.61 5.62 8.85
CA PHE A 112 -0.74 5.85 9.36
C PHE A 112 -1.67 6.40 8.29
N ASP A 113 -1.24 7.38 7.53
CA ASP A 113 -2.03 7.99 6.45
C ASP A 113 -2.40 7.00 5.35
N ILE A 114 -1.49 6.05 5.05
CA ILE A 114 -1.71 5.02 4.03
C ILE A 114 -2.66 3.92 4.54
N TYR A 115 -2.37 3.33 5.70
CA TYR A 115 -3.03 2.11 6.15
C TYR A 115 -4.17 2.32 7.15
N CYS A 116 -4.10 3.37 7.96
CA CYS A 116 -5.01 3.57 9.09
C CYS A 116 -6.04 4.67 8.82
N ALA A 117 -5.64 5.80 8.24
CA ALA A 117 -6.49 6.96 8.02
C ALA A 117 -7.73 6.69 7.16
N PRO A 118 -7.74 5.79 6.17
CA PRO A 118 -8.96 5.46 5.44
C PRO A 118 -10.13 5.03 6.33
N CYS A 119 -9.83 4.36 7.45
CA CYS A 119 -10.83 3.97 8.44
C CYS A 119 -10.87 4.90 9.66
N HIS A 120 -9.71 5.30 10.18
CA HIS A 120 -9.59 6.05 11.44
C HIS A 120 -9.59 7.57 11.26
N SER A 121 -9.59 8.09 10.04
CA SER A 121 -9.32 9.47 9.63
C SER A 121 -7.89 9.95 10.00
N ARG A 122 -7.43 11.01 9.37
CA ARG A 122 -6.11 11.60 9.67
C ARG A 122 -6.03 12.21 11.06
N LEU A 123 -7.17 12.56 11.64
CA LEU A 123 -7.26 13.10 13.00
C LEU A 123 -7.38 11.98 14.06
N GLY A 124 -7.59 10.73 13.66
CA GLY A 124 -7.75 9.63 14.59
C GLY A 124 -9.10 9.59 15.31
N ASP A 125 -10.10 10.31 14.81
CA ASP A 125 -11.45 10.42 15.40
C ASP A 125 -12.40 9.29 14.97
N GLY A 126 -11.96 8.40 14.07
CA GLY A 126 -12.76 7.29 13.56
C GLY A 126 -13.72 7.66 12.42
N ASN A 127 -13.66 8.89 11.89
CA ASN A 127 -14.50 9.38 10.80
C ASN A 127 -13.83 9.22 9.42
N GLY A 128 -13.17 8.10 9.17
CA GLY A 128 -12.56 7.83 7.88
C GLY A 128 -13.57 7.62 6.75
N VAL A 129 -13.08 7.62 5.51
CA VAL A 129 -13.91 7.46 4.31
C VAL A 129 -14.57 6.08 4.25
N VAL A 130 -13.89 5.03 4.71
CA VAL A 130 -14.41 3.65 4.67
C VAL A 130 -15.62 3.46 5.58
N PRO A 131 -15.60 3.88 6.86
CA PRO A 131 -16.80 3.81 7.71
C PRO A 131 -17.97 4.63 7.19
N SER A 132 -17.71 5.78 6.57
CA SER A 132 -18.78 6.64 6.02
C SER A 132 -19.48 6.01 4.79
N ARG A 133 -18.87 5.00 4.17
CA ARG A 133 -19.40 4.30 3.00
C ARG A 133 -20.01 2.93 3.31
N GLY A 134 -20.37 2.67 4.56
CA GLY A 134 -21.12 1.47 4.95
C GLY A 134 -20.29 0.32 5.53
N PHE A 135 -19.08 0.60 6.05
CA PHE A 135 -18.35 -0.40 6.82
C PHE A 135 -19.15 -0.77 8.10
N PRO A 136 -19.25 -2.06 8.47
CA PRO A 136 -20.18 -2.54 9.49
C PRO A 136 -20.05 -1.91 10.87
N ARG A 137 -18.86 -1.47 11.24
CA ARG A 137 -18.61 -0.88 12.55
C ARG A 137 -17.61 0.28 12.45
N LYS A 138 -18.05 1.46 12.90
CA LYS A 138 -17.17 2.63 12.98
C LYS A 138 -16.06 2.39 14.00
N PRO A 139 -14.77 2.69 13.68
CA PRO A 139 -13.68 2.63 14.63
C PRO A 139 -13.90 3.63 15.78
N PRO A 140 -13.50 3.29 17.00
CA PRO A 140 -13.50 4.25 18.09
C PRO A 140 -12.46 5.34 17.84
N SER A 141 -12.74 6.56 18.33
CA SER A 141 -11.75 7.64 18.34
C SER A 141 -10.55 7.27 19.22
N PHE A 142 -9.33 7.49 18.73
CA PHE A 142 -8.10 7.34 19.54
C PHE A 142 -8.07 8.31 20.72
N HIS A 143 -8.85 9.40 20.68
CA HIS A 143 -8.96 10.40 21.75
C HIS A 143 -9.89 9.98 22.89
N ALA A 144 -10.61 8.88 22.74
CA ALA A 144 -11.43 8.32 23.83
C ALA A 144 -10.56 7.97 25.05
N GLU A 145 -11.02 8.28 26.27
CA GLU A 145 -10.26 8.11 27.50
C GLU A 145 -9.68 6.71 27.66
N ARG A 146 -10.46 5.68 27.34
CA ARG A 146 -10.02 4.29 27.37
C ARG A 146 -8.78 4.06 26.49
N LEU A 147 -8.73 4.63 25.28
CA LEU A 147 -7.63 4.46 24.36
C LEU A 147 -6.44 5.37 24.69
N ARG A 148 -6.67 6.55 25.27
CA ARG A 148 -5.57 7.39 25.79
C ARG A 148 -4.82 6.72 26.94
N LYS A 149 -5.53 5.93 27.77
CA LYS A 149 -4.95 5.17 28.89
C LYS A 149 -4.45 3.79 28.51
N ALA A 150 -4.70 3.32 27.29
CA ALA A 150 -4.28 2.00 26.84
C ALA A 150 -2.75 1.96 26.65
N PRO A 151 -2.03 0.89 27.04
CA PRO A 151 -0.61 0.76 26.85
C PRO A 151 -0.20 0.74 25.36
N LEU A 152 1.04 1.09 25.04
CA LEU A 152 1.54 1.17 23.66
C LEU A 152 1.44 -0.18 22.95
N GLY A 153 1.79 -1.26 23.61
CA GLY A 153 1.70 -2.61 23.09
C GLY A 153 0.28 -3.05 22.72
N TYR A 154 -0.75 -2.45 23.32
CA TYR A 154 -2.14 -2.71 22.92
C TYR A 154 -2.39 -2.30 21.47
N PHE A 155 -1.94 -1.11 21.07
CA PHE A 155 -2.09 -0.66 19.67
C PHE A 155 -1.29 -1.53 18.72
N PHE A 156 -0.08 -1.93 19.14
CA PHE A 156 0.75 -2.83 18.36
C PHE A 156 0.07 -4.20 18.16
N ASP A 157 -0.47 -4.78 19.24
CA ASP A 157 -1.16 -6.07 19.20
C ASP A 157 -2.41 -6.03 18.31
N VAL A 158 -3.22 -4.96 18.41
CA VAL A 158 -4.40 -4.76 17.56
C VAL A 158 -4.02 -4.67 16.09
N MET A 159 -2.94 -3.99 15.74
CA MET A 159 -2.46 -3.95 14.35
C MET A 159 -1.90 -5.29 13.89
N THR A 160 -1.33 -6.06 14.80
CA THR A 160 -0.72 -7.36 14.51
C THR A 160 -1.76 -8.44 14.28
N ASN A 161 -2.76 -8.53 15.15
CA ASN A 161 -3.70 -9.64 15.19
C ASN A 161 -5.12 -9.26 14.74
N GLY A 162 -5.37 -7.97 14.48
CA GLY A 162 -6.70 -7.45 14.23
C GLY A 162 -7.54 -7.32 15.52
N PHE A 163 -8.69 -6.70 15.43
CA PHE A 163 -9.62 -6.57 16.54
C PHE A 163 -11.06 -6.39 16.05
N GLY A 164 -11.91 -7.38 16.27
CA GLY A 164 -13.31 -7.34 15.85
C GLY A 164 -13.46 -7.24 14.34
N ALA A 165 -13.95 -6.11 13.84
CA ALA A 165 -14.09 -5.86 12.40
C ALA A 165 -12.79 -5.32 11.75
N MET A 166 -11.78 -4.96 12.52
CA MET A 166 -10.48 -4.52 12.02
C MET A 166 -9.63 -5.73 11.64
N PRO A 167 -9.21 -5.89 10.38
CA PRO A 167 -8.30 -6.96 9.97
C PRO A 167 -6.91 -6.78 10.58
N ASP A 168 -6.10 -7.84 10.55
CA ASP A 168 -4.68 -7.75 10.85
C ASP A 168 -3.90 -7.04 9.72
N TYR A 169 -2.79 -6.44 10.07
CA TYR A 169 -1.88 -5.75 9.15
C TYR A 169 -0.46 -6.35 9.15
N THR A 170 -0.32 -7.56 9.66
CA THR A 170 0.99 -8.24 9.80
C THR A 170 1.72 -8.38 8.48
N SER A 171 1.00 -8.74 7.42
CA SER A 171 1.57 -8.94 6.09
C SER A 171 1.88 -7.64 5.34
N GLN A 172 1.26 -6.52 5.71
CA GLN A 172 1.32 -5.26 4.99
C GLN A 172 2.24 -4.24 5.65
N VAL A 173 2.33 -4.26 6.99
CA VAL A 173 3.07 -3.29 7.78
C VAL A 173 4.13 -4.01 8.62
N ALA A 174 5.40 -3.74 8.33
CA ALA A 174 6.52 -4.32 9.07
C ALA A 174 6.47 -3.97 10.57
N PRO A 175 7.02 -4.80 11.48
CA PRO A 175 6.98 -4.57 12.92
C PRO A 175 7.49 -3.18 13.33
N ARG A 176 8.61 -2.73 12.74
CA ARG A 176 9.17 -1.40 13.00
C ARG A 176 8.16 -0.29 12.61
N ASP A 177 7.52 -0.40 11.45
CA ASP A 177 6.54 0.59 10.99
C ASP A 177 5.29 0.59 11.88
N ARG A 178 4.87 -0.56 12.40
CA ARG A 178 3.78 -0.63 13.40
C ARG A 178 4.13 0.15 14.67
N TRP A 179 5.36 0.05 15.16
CA TRP A 179 5.83 0.87 16.29
C TRP A 179 5.90 2.36 15.95
N CYS A 180 6.33 2.72 14.74
CA CYS A 180 6.28 4.11 14.28
C CYS A 180 4.84 4.66 14.27
N ILE A 181 3.87 3.85 13.82
CA ILE A 181 2.44 4.19 13.86
C ILE A 181 1.96 4.36 15.31
N VAL A 182 2.38 3.50 16.24
CA VAL A 182 2.05 3.63 17.67
C VAL A 182 2.56 4.97 18.23
N ALA A 183 3.80 5.35 17.92
CA ALA A 183 4.37 6.64 18.31
C ALA A 183 3.54 7.81 17.75
N TYR A 184 3.15 7.71 16.48
CA TYR A 184 2.32 8.73 15.84
C TYR A 184 0.90 8.82 16.45
N ILE A 185 0.28 7.70 16.80
CA ILE A 185 -1.02 7.69 17.52
C ILE A 185 -0.90 8.46 18.84
N ARG A 186 0.20 8.30 19.58
CA ARG A 186 0.44 9.08 20.80
C ARG A 186 0.59 10.57 20.51
N ALA A 187 1.30 10.95 19.45
CA ALA A 187 1.40 12.33 19.03
C ALA A 187 0.01 12.92 18.66
N LEU A 188 -0.84 12.16 17.95
CA LEU A 188 -2.22 12.55 17.67
C LEU A 188 -3.04 12.75 18.95
N GLN A 189 -2.94 11.83 19.91
CA GLN A 189 -3.63 11.96 21.20
C GLN A 189 -3.17 13.19 21.96
N LEU A 190 -1.86 13.47 21.96
CA LEU A 190 -1.29 14.67 22.58
C LEU A 190 -1.78 15.94 21.88
N SER A 191 -1.80 15.99 20.56
CA SER A 191 -2.18 17.17 19.78
C SER A 191 -3.59 17.70 20.09
N GLN A 192 -4.50 16.82 20.54
CA GLN A 192 -5.88 17.18 20.87
C GLN A 192 -6.17 17.22 22.38
N GLY A 193 -5.25 16.73 23.20
CA GLY A 193 -5.41 16.63 24.65
C GLY A 193 -4.30 17.31 25.44
N ALA A 194 -3.37 18.00 24.77
CA ALA A 194 -2.25 18.66 25.42
C ALA A 194 -2.71 19.81 26.35
N THR A 195 -2.02 19.93 27.46
CA THR A 195 -2.18 21.01 28.43
C THR A 195 -0.90 21.84 28.48
N ALA A 196 -0.94 23.03 29.10
CA ALA A 196 0.25 23.86 29.27
C ALA A 196 1.37 23.12 30.05
N ASN A 197 1.04 22.10 30.83
CA ASN A 197 2.01 21.30 31.60
C ASN A 197 2.79 20.30 30.73
N ASP A 198 2.30 20.00 29.52
CA ASP A 198 2.98 19.10 28.59
C ASP A 198 4.08 19.82 27.79
N VAL A 199 4.17 21.16 27.93
CA VAL A 199 5.21 21.97 27.29
C VAL A 199 6.46 21.99 28.17
N PRO A 200 7.63 21.57 27.67
CA PRO A 200 8.86 21.64 28.44
C PRO A 200 9.18 23.06 28.92
N ALA A 201 9.70 23.17 30.14
CA ALA A 201 10.06 24.47 30.72
C ALA A 201 11.04 25.22 29.78
N GLY A 202 10.69 26.45 29.41
CA GLY A 202 11.50 27.29 28.52
C GLY A 202 11.16 27.21 27.04
N GLN A 203 10.28 26.30 26.60
CA GLN A 203 9.72 26.32 25.25
C GLN A 203 8.48 27.23 25.18
N LYS A 204 8.44 28.11 24.20
CA LYS A 204 7.24 28.89 23.89
C LYS A 204 6.41 28.13 22.86
N VAL A 205 5.14 27.90 23.15
CA VAL A 205 4.19 27.43 22.15
C VAL A 205 4.04 28.55 21.12
N PRO A 206 4.22 28.27 19.80
CA PRO A 206 3.94 29.26 18.77
C PRO A 206 2.50 29.74 18.91
N SER A 207 2.30 31.05 18.90
CA SER A 207 0.97 31.65 19.04
C SER A 207 0.07 31.47 17.81
N GLU A 208 0.68 31.08 16.67
CA GLU A 208 -0.02 30.73 15.46
C GLU A 208 0.27 29.27 15.09
N PRO A 209 -0.78 28.49 14.70
CA PRO A 209 -0.53 27.17 14.16
C PRO A 209 0.33 27.31 12.91
N PRO A 210 1.28 26.38 12.67
CA PRO A 210 2.05 26.39 11.45
C PRO A 210 1.06 26.37 10.28
N THR A 211 1.17 27.33 9.37
CA THR A 211 0.44 27.32 8.11
C THR A 211 0.88 26.08 7.37
N PHE A 212 0.01 25.09 7.30
CA PHE A 212 0.20 23.96 6.40
C PHE A 212 0.09 24.52 4.97
N GLU A 213 1.20 24.86 4.36
CA GLU A 213 1.25 24.87 2.91
C GLU A 213 1.01 23.43 2.46
N GLU A 214 -0.15 23.18 1.85
CA GLU A 214 -0.33 21.95 1.10
C GLU A 214 0.86 21.87 0.13
N PRO A 215 1.59 20.74 0.08
CA PRO A 215 2.68 20.61 -0.89
C PRO A 215 2.07 20.80 -2.26
N GLY A 216 2.33 21.99 -2.83
CA GLY A 216 1.90 22.35 -4.16
C GLY A 216 2.37 21.25 -5.12
N SER A 217 1.53 20.93 -6.08
CA SER A 217 1.74 19.94 -7.14
C SER A 217 3.05 20.20 -7.91
N GLY A 218 4.20 19.87 -7.35
CA GLY A 218 5.51 20.13 -7.97
C GLY A 218 6.72 19.87 -7.09
N ALA A 219 6.58 19.67 -5.80
CA ALA A 219 7.70 19.32 -4.96
C ALA A 219 7.94 17.79 -5.03
N THR A 220 8.90 17.37 -5.84
CA THR A 220 9.51 16.04 -5.72
C THR A 220 10.11 15.92 -4.32
N LEU A 221 9.46 15.13 -3.47
CA LEU A 221 10.03 14.74 -2.18
C LEU A 221 11.39 14.07 -2.44
N PRO A 222 12.46 14.43 -1.73
CA PRO A 222 13.71 13.71 -1.83
C PRO A 222 13.43 12.26 -1.40
N VAL A 223 13.61 11.34 -2.32
CA VAL A 223 13.61 9.90 -2.03
C VAL A 223 14.84 9.66 -1.18
N ILE A 224 14.67 9.56 0.13
CA ILE A 224 15.72 9.09 1.03
C ILE A 224 15.82 7.58 0.78
N ALA A 225 16.65 7.22 -0.20
CA ALA A 225 17.03 5.83 -0.41
C ALA A 225 17.74 5.35 0.88
N PRO A 226 17.39 4.18 1.42
CA PRO A 226 18.13 3.62 2.54
C PRO A 226 19.58 3.38 2.07
N LYS A 227 20.53 4.01 2.75
CA LYS A 227 21.95 3.75 2.56
C LYS A 227 22.20 2.32 3.04
N ILE A 228 22.21 1.38 2.11
CA ILE A 228 22.65 0.00 2.40
C ILE A 228 24.18 0.08 2.46
N GLU A 229 24.73 0.19 3.64
CA GLU A 229 26.15 -0.06 3.86
C GLU A 229 26.38 -1.57 3.64
N SER A 230 26.95 -1.91 2.49
CA SER A 230 27.46 -3.24 2.23
C SER A 230 28.69 -3.46 3.11
N ASN A 231 28.52 -4.15 4.23
CA ASN A 231 29.67 -4.74 4.93
C ASN A 231 30.16 -5.94 4.11
N GLU A 232 31.04 -5.66 3.15
CA GLU A 232 31.92 -6.67 2.57
C GLU A 232 33.14 -6.85 3.49
N GLU A 233 33.01 -7.66 4.52
CA GLU A 233 34.14 -8.35 5.13
C GLU A 233 33.91 -9.86 5.01
N GLY A 234 34.52 -10.43 3.96
CA GLY A 234 34.63 -11.87 3.79
C GLY A 234 35.65 -12.43 4.77
N PRO A 235 35.45 -13.68 5.24
CA PRO A 235 36.40 -14.34 6.13
C PRO A 235 37.66 -14.74 5.36
N LYS A 236 38.84 -14.45 5.99
CA LYS A 236 40.13 -15.06 5.64
C LYS A 236 40.18 -16.51 6.08
#